data_9c417cab5681c703a2b7fb9209bc9f78
#
_entry.id   9c417cab5681c703a2b7fb9209bc9f78
#
_cell.length_a   1.000
_cell.length_b   1.000
_cell.length_c   1.000
_cell.angle_alpha   90.00
_cell.angle_beta   90.00
_cell.angle_gamma   90.00
#
_symmetry.space_group_name_H-M   'P 1'
#
loop_
_entity.id
_entity.type
_entity.pdbx_description
1 polymer ?
#
loop_
_entity_poly.entity_id
_entity_poly.type
_entity_poly.pdbx_seq_one_letter_code
_entity_poly.pdbx_strand_id
1 'polypeptide(L)'
;QRSAKMLNRLAQYGASKNIPLAIEALQPMESILVNTISDLKDFLDLVNHDNLKICLDLGAMAKAKENINDYFEAFGSRIIHCHFVDGNPTGHMAWGDGTRCMSQDLNTLKKYNYTGLLSFEIVNRVYYRKPFEADKKSKFLFDKWRKEIC
;
A
#
# COMPACT_ATOMS: atom_id res chain seq x y z
N GLN A 1 -1.71 6.68 -21.92
CA GLN A 1 -1.27 8.06 -22.22
C GLN A 1 -2.16 9.15 -21.58
N ARG A 2 -3.52 9.08 -21.64
CA ARG A 2 -4.40 10.11 -21.04
C ARG A 2 -4.23 10.19 -19.53
N SER A 3 -4.25 9.05 -18.84
CA SER A 3 -4.09 8.98 -17.38
C SER A 3 -2.74 9.52 -16.94
N ALA A 4 -1.65 9.18 -17.64
CA ALA A 4 -0.32 9.66 -17.34
C ALA A 4 -0.21 11.20 -17.47
N LYS A 5 -0.78 11.76 -18.55
CA LYS A 5 -0.83 13.23 -18.73
C LYS A 5 -1.62 13.94 -17.60
N MET A 6 -2.74 13.33 -17.18
CA MET A 6 -3.53 13.90 -16.08
C MET A 6 -2.77 13.83 -14.76
N LEU A 7 -2.16 12.68 -14.46
CA LEU A 7 -1.37 12.53 -13.24
C LEU A 7 -0.13 13.42 -13.20
N ASN A 8 0.54 13.65 -14.35
CA ASN A 8 1.63 14.62 -14.41
C ASN A 8 1.14 16.02 -13.99
N ARG A 9 0.00 16.49 -14.53
CA ARG A 9 -0.58 17.79 -14.13
C ARG A 9 -0.97 17.84 -12.65
N LEU A 10 -1.55 16.75 -12.12
CA LEU A 10 -1.89 16.67 -10.71
C LEU A 10 -0.63 16.65 -9.83
N ALA A 11 0.42 15.94 -10.26
CA ALA A 11 1.69 15.91 -9.54
C ALA A 11 2.37 17.30 -9.52
N GLN A 12 2.32 18.04 -10.61
CA GLN A 12 2.77 19.43 -10.66
C GLN A 12 1.97 20.33 -9.71
N TYR A 13 0.65 20.22 -9.72
CA TYR A 13 -0.21 20.98 -8.82
C TYR A 13 0.03 20.61 -7.36
N GLY A 14 0.10 19.31 -7.04
CA GLY A 14 0.44 18.82 -5.70
C GLY A 14 1.80 19.35 -5.22
N ALA A 15 2.81 19.35 -6.09
CA ALA A 15 4.13 19.90 -5.78
C ALA A 15 4.06 21.39 -5.43
N SER A 16 3.25 22.19 -6.15
CA SER A 16 3.04 23.61 -5.85
C SER A 16 2.37 23.88 -4.49
N LYS A 17 1.81 22.83 -3.88
CA LYS A 17 1.16 22.85 -2.55
C LYS A 17 1.90 22.06 -1.48
N ASN A 18 3.09 21.54 -1.80
CA ASN A 18 3.85 20.62 -0.95
C ASN A 18 3.05 19.36 -0.56
N ILE A 19 2.22 18.86 -1.47
CA ILE A 19 1.41 17.65 -1.29
C ILE A 19 1.91 16.59 -2.27
N PRO A 20 2.57 15.53 -1.81
CA PRO A 20 2.93 14.41 -2.68
C PRO A 20 1.70 13.60 -3.07
N LEU A 21 1.70 13.07 -4.29
CA LEU A 21 0.71 12.08 -4.72
C LEU A 21 1.32 10.69 -4.60
N ALA A 22 0.55 9.72 -4.16
CA ALA A 22 0.96 8.32 -4.15
C ALA A 22 0.05 7.52 -5.10
N ILE A 23 0.66 6.85 -6.06
CA ILE A 23 -0.04 5.91 -6.94
C ILE A 23 -0.02 4.52 -6.32
N GLU A 24 -1.09 3.81 -6.46
CA GLU A 24 -1.30 2.45 -5.99
C GLU A 24 -1.47 1.49 -7.18
N ALA A 25 -0.84 0.32 -7.10
CA ALA A 25 -1.19 -0.81 -7.96
C ALA A 25 -2.49 -1.42 -7.44
N LEU A 26 -3.44 -1.66 -8.33
CA LEU A 26 -4.75 -2.24 -8.00
C LEU A 26 -4.84 -3.70 -8.46
N GLN A 27 -5.79 -4.44 -7.92
CA GLN A 27 -6.03 -5.79 -8.40
C GLN A 27 -6.62 -5.77 -9.83
N PRO A 28 -6.38 -6.80 -10.67
CA PRO A 28 -6.86 -6.81 -12.06
C PRO A 28 -8.38 -6.70 -12.25
N MET A 29 -9.15 -7.03 -11.21
CA MET A 29 -10.60 -6.86 -11.20
C MET A 29 -11.05 -5.41 -10.95
N GLU A 30 -10.16 -4.57 -10.43
CA GLU A 30 -10.41 -3.17 -10.08
C GLU A 30 -9.88 -2.22 -11.14
N SER A 31 -8.75 -2.55 -11.75
CA SER A 31 -8.09 -1.76 -12.79
C SER A 31 -7.34 -2.64 -13.78
N ILE A 32 -7.27 -2.19 -15.03
CA ILE A 32 -6.47 -2.82 -16.09
C ILE A 32 -5.19 -2.01 -16.40
N LEU A 33 -4.91 -0.95 -15.66
CA LEU A 33 -3.83 -0.01 -16.00
C LEU A 33 -2.52 -0.32 -15.29
N VAL A 34 -2.59 -0.57 -13.99
CA VAL A 34 -1.41 -0.75 -13.14
C VAL A 34 -1.75 -1.80 -12.09
N ASN A 35 -1.14 -2.97 -12.20
CA ASN A 35 -1.41 -4.11 -11.32
C ASN A 35 -0.15 -4.74 -10.72
N THR A 36 1.01 -4.41 -11.24
CA THR A 36 2.30 -5.01 -10.86
C THR A 36 3.39 -3.95 -10.68
N ILE A 37 4.52 -4.34 -10.09
CA ILE A 37 5.73 -3.50 -10.02
C ILE A 37 6.18 -3.07 -11.41
N SER A 38 6.10 -3.96 -12.41
CA SER A 38 6.46 -3.62 -13.78
C SER A 38 5.56 -2.52 -14.34
N ASP A 39 4.25 -2.66 -14.16
CA ASP A 39 3.28 -1.64 -14.62
C ASP A 39 3.52 -0.30 -13.91
N LEU A 40 3.83 -0.34 -12.60
CA LEU A 40 4.15 0.87 -11.83
C LEU A 40 5.38 1.58 -12.37
N LYS A 41 6.46 0.84 -12.72
CA LYS A 41 7.67 1.41 -13.31
C LYS A 41 7.35 2.10 -14.64
N ASP A 42 6.71 1.38 -15.55
CA ASP A 42 6.33 1.91 -16.86
C ASP A 42 5.43 3.14 -16.73
N PHE A 43 4.50 3.12 -15.77
CA PHE A 43 3.60 4.23 -15.57
C PHE A 43 4.28 5.46 -14.93
N LEU A 44 5.19 5.24 -13.99
CA LEU A 44 6.02 6.32 -13.42
C LEU A 44 6.88 7.00 -14.49
N ASP A 45 7.47 6.21 -15.40
CA ASP A 45 8.28 6.73 -16.51
C ASP A 45 7.40 7.55 -17.47
N LEU A 46 6.17 7.09 -17.76
CA LEU A 46 5.21 7.84 -18.59
C LEU A 46 4.74 9.15 -17.93
N VAL A 47 4.59 9.17 -16.62
CA VAL A 47 4.19 10.38 -15.87
C VAL A 47 5.37 11.33 -15.73
N ASN A 48 6.56 10.79 -15.48
CA ASN A 48 7.83 11.50 -15.37
C ASN A 48 7.74 12.74 -14.46
N HIS A 49 7.39 12.53 -13.19
CA HIS A 49 7.30 13.58 -12.19
C HIS A 49 7.70 13.10 -10.79
N ASP A 50 8.64 13.78 -10.13
CA ASP A 50 9.19 13.38 -8.83
C ASP A 50 8.19 13.44 -7.68
N ASN A 51 7.15 14.26 -7.80
CA ASN A 51 6.09 14.35 -6.80
C ASN A 51 5.09 13.19 -6.86
N LEU A 52 5.20 12.30 -7.84
CA LEU A 52 4.46 11.05 -7.88
C LEU A 52 5.25 9.97 -7.15
N LYS A 53 4.71 9.52 -6.03
CA LYS A 53 5.22 8.52 -5.10
C LYS A 53 4.42 7.24 -5.22
N ILE A 54 4.70 6.26 -4.37
CA ILE A 54 4.06 4.95 -4.34
C ILE A 54 3.26 4.77 -3.05
N CYS A 55 2.03 4.29 -3.18
CA CYS A 55 1.29 3.61 -2.13
C CYS A 55 1.46 2.10 -2.32
N LEU A 56 2.03 1.43 -1.34
CA LEU A 56 2.13 -0.02 -1.30
C LEU A 56 0.86 -0.60 -0.70
N ASP A 57 0.03 -1.27 -1.50
CA ASP A 57 -1.10 -2.04 -0.99
C ASP A 57 -0.74 -3.52 -0.83
N LEU A 58 -0.86 -4.06 0.39
CA LEU A 58 -0.49 -5.44 0.68
C LEU A 58 -1.43 -6.47 0.04
N GLY A 59 -2.69 -6.10 -0.21
CA GLY A 59 -3.66 -6.96 -0.88
C GLY A 59 -3.39 -7.06 -2.38
N ALA A 60 -3.17 -5.92 -3.05
CA ALA A 60 -2.83 -5.88 -4.47
C ALA A 60 -1.48 -6.54 -4.75
N MET A 61 -0.46 -6.22 -3.93
CA MET A 61 0.86 -6.86 -3.97
C MET A 61 0.75 -8.38 -3.89
N ALA A 62 -0.01 -8.91 -2.93
CA ALA A 62 -0.20 -10.36 -2.78
C ALA A 62 -0.94 -10.97 -3.98
N LYS A 63 -1.87 -10.24 -4.60
CA LYS A 63 -2.56 -10.67 -5.82
C LYS A 63 -1.61 -10.80 -7.00
N ALA A 64 -0.66 -9.88 -7.12
CA ALA A 64 0.39 -9.89 -8.13
C ALA A 64 1.46 -10.97 -7.86
N LYS A 65 1.40 -11.65 -6.69
CA LYS A 65 2.43 -12.60 -6.20
C LYS A 65 3.79 -11.96 -5.98
N GLU A 66 3.78 -10.70 -5.67
CA GLU A 66 4.93 -9.89 -5.29
C GLU A 66 5.02 -9.78 -3.76
N ASN A 67 6.09 -9.23 -3.23
CA ASN A 67 6.30 -9.08 -1.80
C ASN A 67 6.89 -7.70 -1.45
N ILE A 68 6.93 -7.38 -0.16
CA ILE A 68 7.40 -6.07 0.33
C ILE A 68 8.85 -5.80 -0.09
N ASN A 69 9.74 -6.81 -0.09
CA ASN A 69 11.12 -6.61 -0.52
C ASN A 69 11.19 -6.18 -1.99
N ASP A 70 10.41 -6.84 -2.88
CA ASP A 70 10.37 -6.51 -4.31
C ASP A 70 9.99 -5.04 -4.54
N TYR A 71 8.99 -4.53 -3.76
CA TYR A 71 8.58 -3.13 -3.82
C TYR A 71 9.69 -2.18 -3.36
N PHE A 72 10.36 -2.48 -2.24
CA PHE A 72 11.45 -1.61 -1.76
C PHE A 72 12.69 -1.67 -2.65
N GLU A 73 13.00 -2.80 -3.25
CA GLU A 73 14.06 -2.93 -4.25
C GLU A 73 13.76 -2.14 -5.52
N ALA A 74 12.47 -2.07 -5.91
CA ALA A 74 12.05 -1.34 -7.09
C ALA A 74 11.95 0.18 -6.87
N PHE A 75 11.46 0.62 -5.72
CA PHE A 75 11.00 2.00 -5.51
C PHE A 75 11.64 2.70 -4.31
N GLY A 76 12.21 1.97 -3.36
CA GLY A 76 12.93 2.53 -2.21
C GLY A 76 12.13 3.60 -1.47
N SER A 77 12.73 4.77 -1.29
CA SER A 77 12.13 5.92 -0.61
C SER A 77 10.95 6.58 -1.35
N ARG A 78 10.64 6.14 -2.56
CA ARG A 78 9.40 6.56 -3.24
C ARG A 78 8.14 5.98 -2.60
N ILE A 79 8.24 4.91 -1.80
CA ILE A 79 7.11 4.37 -1.04
C ILE A 79 6.87 5.26 0.18
N ILE A 80 5.77 6.01 0.18
CA ILE A 80 5.43 6.96 1.24
C ILE A 80 4.18 6.59 2.03
N HIS A 81 3.39 5.67 1.52
CA HIS A 81 2.15 5.18 2.12
C HIS A 81 2.06 3.67 1.95
N CYS A 82 1.40 3.00 2.91
CA CYS A 82 1.11 1.58 2.81
C CYS A 82 -0.31 1.30 3.31
N HIS A 83 -1.12 0.64 2.49
CA HIS A 83 -2.35 -0.01 2.92
C HIS A 83 -1.97 -1.32 3.60
N PHE A 84 -1.92 -1.24 4.93
CA PHE A 84 -1.41 -2.29 5.79
C PHE A 84 -2.56 -3.18 6.28
N VAL A 85 -2.87 -4.20 5.50
CA VAL A 85 -4.04 -5.07 5.67
C VAL A 85 -3.64 -6.54 5.68
N ASP A 86 -4.46 -7.35 6.33
CA ASP A 86 -4.38 -8.82 6.23
C ASP A 86 -5.15 -9.32 5.01
N GLY A 87 -4.98 -10.59 4.67
CA GLY A 87 -5.66 -11.23 3.55
C GLY A 87 -5.39 -12.72 3.46
N ASN A 88 -6.11 -13.39 2.56
CA ASN A 88 -5.93 -14.82 2.29
C ASN A 88 -5.86 -15.11 0.78
N PRO A 89 -4.76 -14.92 0.10
CA PRO A 89 -3.68 -13.97 0.44
C PRO A 89 -4.07 -12.50 0.28
N THR A 90 -5.22 -12.21 -0.36
CA THR A 90 -5.81 -10.89 -0.60
C THR A 90 -7.11 -10.72 0.20
N GLY A 91 -7.80 -9.58 0.03
CA GLY A 91 -9.16 -9.41 0.53
C GLY A 91 -9.34 -8.30 1.55
N HIS A 92 -8.31 -7.49 1.81
CA HIS A 92 -8.37 -6.33 2.70
C HIS A 92 -9.07 -6.65 4.02
N MET A 93 -8.54 -7.66 4.71
CA MET A 93 -9.10 -8.19 5.96
C MET A 93 -8.51 -7.46 7.17
N ALA A 94 -9.24 -7.51 8.27
CA ALA A 94 -8.69 -7.10 9.55
C ALA A 94 -7.52 -8.02 9.94
N TRP A 95 -6.50 -7.46 10.56
CA TRP A 95 -5.37 -8.23 11.03
C TRP A 95 -5.80 -9.34 11.99
N GLY A 96 -5.29 -10.55 11.70
CA GLY A 96 -5.63 -11.78 12.43
C GLY A 96 -6.87 -12.51 11.89
N ASP A 97 -7.46 -12.07 10.78
CA ASP A 97 -8.53 -12.79 10.06
C ASP A 97 -8.04 -13.43 8.76
N GLY A 98 -6.85 -13.05 8.29
CA GLY A 98 -6.19 -13.63 7.13
C GLY A 98 -5.04 -14.55 7.51
N THR A 99 -4.10 -14.69 6.58
CA THR A 99 -2.94 -15.59 6.70
C THR A 99 -1.59 -14.86 6.74
N ARG A 100 -1.59 -13.52 6.68
CA ARG A 100 -0.36 -12.74 6.75
C ARG A 100 0.19 -12.69 8.18
N CYS A 101 1.49 -12.57 8.30
CA CYS A 101 2.16 -12.41 9.58
C CYS A 101 2.52 -10.93 9.81
N MET A 102 1.74 -10.23 10.62
CA MET A 102 1.95 -8.79 10.90
C MET A 102 3.37 -8.47 11.33
N SER A 103 3.93 -9.24 12.25
CA SER A 103 5.29 -9.01 12.76
C SER A 103 6.35 -9.15 11.68
N GLN A 104 6.18 -10.11 10.77
CA GLN A 104 7.09 -10.32 9.65
C GLN A 104 7.04 -9.14 8.67
N ASP A 105 5.84 -8.67 8.33
CA ASP A 105 5.65 -7.53 7.44
C ASP A 105 6.23 -6.24 8.05
N LEU A 106 5.95 -5.98 9.33
CA LEU A 106 6.47 -4.81 10.03
C LEU A 106 8.02 -4.85 10.18
N ASN A 107 8.59 -6.02 10.45
CA ASN A 107 10.04 -6.19 10.47
C ASN A 107 10.67 -5.94 9.09
N THR A 108 9.98 -6.33 8.01
CA THR A 108 10.44 -6.04 6.66
C THR A 108 10.42 -4.54 6.37
N LEU A 109 9.33 -3.85 6.72
CA LEU A 109 9.25 -2.37 6.61
C LEU A 109 10.37 -1.69 7.41
N LYS A 110 10.64 -2.16 8.64
CA LYS A 110 11.72 -1.65 9.51
C LYS A 110 13.10 -1.88 8.87
N LYS A 111 13.35 -3.03 8.26
CA LYS A 111 14.61 -3.35 7.53
C LYS A 111 14.93 -2.30 6.48
N TYR A 112 13.91 -1.78 5.80
CA TYR A 112 14.06 -0.73 4.78
C TYR A 112 13.97 0.70 5.33
N ASN A 113 13.97 0.89 6.66
CA ASN A 113 13.82 2.19 7.32
C ASN A 113 12.58 2.96 6.86
N TYR A 114 11.48 2.25 6.65
CA TYR A 114 10.23 2.86 6.22
C TYR A 114 9.68 3.80 7.30
N THR A 115 9.43 5.05 6.93
CA THR A 115 8.93 6.11 7.81
C THR A 115 7.58 6.69 7.33
N GLY A 116 7.01 6.11 6.28
CA GLY A 116 5.70 6.52 5.75
C GLY A 116 4.53 6.11 6.65
N LEU A 117 3.33 6.45 6.23
CA LEU A 117 2.11 6.12 6.97
C LEU A 117 1.63 4.69 6.66
N LEU A 118 1.06 4.05 7.68
CA LEU A 118 0.34 2.79 7.57
C LEU A 118 -1.16 3.04 7.78
N SER A 119 -1.99 2.67 6.82
CA SER A 119 -3.45 2.73 6.92
C SER A 119 -4.04 1.33 6.95
N PHE A 120 -4.98 1.08 7.84
CA PHE A 120 -5.82 -0.11 7.80
C PHE A 120 -6.96 0.12 6.79
N GLU A 121 -6.76 -0.26 5.55
CA GLU A 121 -7.80 -0.17 4.51
C GLU A 121 -8.65 -1.44 4.49
N ILE A 122 -9.50 -1.61 5.51
CA ILE A 122 -10.32 -2.80 5.69
C ILE A 122 -11.64 -2.65 4.93
N VAL A 123 -11.72 -3.21 3.73
CA VAL A 123 -12.89 -3.08 2.85
C VAL A 123 -13.59 -4.42 2.55
N ASN A 124 -13.28 -5.47 3.31
CA ASN A 124 -13.92 -6.78 3.13
C ASN A 124 -15.39 -6.76 3.58
N ARG A 125 -16.27 -7.37 2.77
CA ARG A 125 -17.73 -7.41 3.01
C ARG A 125 -18.14 -8.07 4.32
N VAL A 126 -17.30 -8.94 4.89
CA VAL A 126 -17.58 -9.60 6.17
C VAL A 126 -17.74 -8.60 7.33
N TYR A 127 -17.15 -7.40 7.20
CA TYR A 127 -17.19 -6.34 8.22
C TYR A 127 -18.30 -5.31 8.01
N TYR A 128 -19.11 -5.45 6.95
CA TYR A 128 -20.12 -4.46 6.57
C TYR A 128 -21.02 -4.01 7.73
N ARG A 129 -21.41 -4.93 8.62
CA ARG A 129 -22.28 -4.63 9.77
C ARG A 129 -21.52 -4.12 10.99
N LYS A 130 -20.20 -4.30 11.06
CA LYS A 130 -19.38 -4.02 12.25
C LYS A 130 -17.98 -3.55 11.86
N PRO A 131 -17.84 -2.50 11.03
CA PRO A 131 -16.55 -2.05 10.53
C PRO A 131 -15.60 -1.64 11.66
N PHE A 132 -16.10 -0.94 12.68
CA PHE A 132 -15.28 -0.50 13.82
C PHE A 132 -14.67 -1.66 14.64
N GLU A 133 -15.29 -2.84 14.66
CA GLU A 133 -14.71 -3.99 15.33
C GLU A 133 -13.47 -4.51 14.60
N ALA A 134 -13.48 -4.46 13.27
CA ALA A 134 -12.34 -4.82 12.43
C ALA A 134 -11.14 -3.86 12.63
N ASP A 135 -11.42 -2.55 12.67
CA ASP A 135 -10.40 -1.53 12.94
C ASP A 135 -9.82 -1.69 14.35
N LYS A 136 -10.66 -1.85 15.36
CA LYS A 136 -10.23 -2.07 16.75
C LYS A 136 -9.37 -3.32 16.90
N LYS A 137 -9.72 -4.41 16.22
CA LYS A 137 -8.95 -5.65 16.21
C LYS A 137 -7.57 -5.44 15.63
N SER A 138 -7.50 -4.84 14.44
CA SER A 138 -6.24 -4.54 13.76
C SER A 138 -5.35 -3.63 14.60
N LYS A 139 -5.94 -2.57 15.16
CA LYS A 139 -5.22 -1.65 16.04
C LYS A 139 -4.71 -2.34 17.30
N PHE A 140 -5.51 -3.20 17.94
CA PHE A 140 -5.10 -3.94 19.13
C PHE A 140 -3.88 -4.83 18.85
N LEU A 141 -3.88 -5.56 17.73
CA LEU A 141 -2.75 -6.42 17.34
C LEU A 141 -1.51 -5.61 17.02
N PHE A 142 -1.67 -4.48 16.34
CA PHE A 142 -0.57 -3.55 16.04
C PHE A 142 0.03 -2.96 17.34
N ASP A 143 -0.81 -2.50 18.26
CA ASP A 143 -0.35 -1.95 19.55
C ASP A 143 0.35 -3.00 20.42
N LYS A 144 -0.12 -4.26 20.37
CA LYS A 144 0.53 -5.37 21.06
C LYS A 144 1.93 -5.60 20.50
N TRP A 145 2.05 -5.73 19.18
CA TRP A 145 3.36 -5.88 18.52
C TRP A 145 4.31 -4.74 18.87
N ARG A 146 3.84 -3.48 18.84
CA ARG A 146 4.65 -2.32 19.15
C ARG A 146 5.22 -2.33 20.57
N LYS A 147 4.47 -2.87 21.54
CA LYS A 147 4.91 -3.01 22.93
C LYS A 147 5.93 -4.13 23.14
N GLU A 148 5.90 -5.15 22.29
CA GLU A 148 6.85 -6.28 22.37
C GLU A 148 8.24 -5.94 21.82
N ILE A 149 8.37 -4.82 21.08
CA ILE A 149 9.60 -4.39 20.40
C ILE A 149 10.25 -3.18 21.10
N CYS A 150 9.50 -2.43 21.89
CA CYS A 150 10.02 -1.34 22.74
C CYS A 150 10.43 -1.87 24.10
#